data_dc82b9bd9fd7075c0072a73bce34af65
#
_entry.id   dc82b9bd9fd7075c0072a73bce34af65
#
_cell.length_a   1.000
_cell.length_b   1.000
_cell.length_c   1.000
_cell.angle_alpha   90.00
_cell.angle_beta   90.00
_cell.angle_gamma   90.00
#
_symmetry.space_group_name_H-M   'P 1'
#
loop_
_entity.id
_entity.type
_entity.pdbx_description
1 polymer ?
#
loop_
_entity_poly.entity_id
_entity_poly.type
_entity_poly.pdbx_seq_one_letter_code
_entity_poly.pdbx_strand_id
1 'polypeptide(L)'
;MAEQLYPDSPVEIDKIIPEVVHRYFAASLGLLAIFLLFISIKENKHILTSSLLLAIIIGQGIFGYLTVSLKLHPLIVTTHLFGAMITTSIFLVIFLRSLKLQQNFEILKANRHLIMIGFVLIIFQIFLGAWTSTNYAARACLDLPYCQGELIPNTNFKEAFN
;
A
#
# COMPACT_ATOMS: atom_id res chain seq x y z
N MET A 1 -19.09 25.27 -4.54
CA MET A 1 -19.79 24.16 -5.21
C MET A 1 -19.78 22.87 -4.36
N ALA A 2 -18.64 22.37 -3.87
CA ALA A 2 -18.61 21.20 -2.97
C ALA A 2 -19.30 21.46 -1.62
N GLU A 3 -19.08 22.61 -0.99
CA GLU A 3 -19.75 23.03 0.26
C GLU A 3 -21.26 23.19 0.13
N GLN A 4 -21.76 23.50 -1.06
CA GLN A 4 -23.20 23.61 -1.32
C GLN A 4 -23.87 22.24 -1.49
N LEU A 5 -23.11 21.23 -1.94
CA LEU A 5 -23.58 19.87 -2.13
C LEU A 5 -23.48 19.02 -0.86
N TYR A 6 -22.56 19.38 0.05
CA TYR A 6 -22.29 18.64 1.29
C TYR A 6 -22.10 19.61 2.47
N PRO A 7 -23.17 20.28 2.93
CA PRO A 7 -23.07 21.30 3.98
C PRO A 7 -22.61 20.76 5.33
N ASP A 8 -22.78 19.45 5.57
CA ASP A 8 -22.43 18.78 6.84
C ASP A 8 -21.00 18.22 6.87
N SER A 9 -20.25 18.37 5.79
CA SER A 9 -18.84 17.91 5.71
C SER A 9 -17.93 19.06 5.26
N PRO A 10 -17.37 19.83 6.20
CA PRO A 10 -16.46 20.92 5.87
C PRO A 10 -15.24 20.39 5.11
N VAL A 11 -14.83 21.10 4.07
CA VAL A 11 -13.67 20.77 3.24
C VAL A 11 -12.40 20.99 4.07
N GLU A 12 -11.82 19.90 4.56
CA GLU A 12 -10.55 19.91 5.30
C GLU A 12 -9.37 19.88 4.31
N ILE A 13 -8.80 21.05 4.05
CA ILE A 13 -7.69 21.23 3.09
C ILE A 13 -6.51 20.32 3.43
N ASP A 14 -6.19 20.16 4.71
CA ASP A 14 -5.08 19.34 5.20
C ASP A 14 -5.21 17.84 4.82
N LYS A 15 -6.42 17.36 4.60
CA LYS A 15 -6.68 15.99 4.15
C LYS A 15 -6.70 15.88 2.63
N ILE A 16 -7.14 16.93 1.93
CA ILE A 16 -7.27 16.93 0.48
C ILE A 16 -5.91 17.02 -0.21
N ILE A 17 -5.00 17.87 0.29
CA ILE A 17 -3.69 18.09 -0.35
C ILE A 17 -2.91 16.78 -0.49
N PRO A 18 -2.71 15.97 0.57
CA PRO A 18 -1.99 14.70 0.45
C PRO A 18 -2.64 13.73 -0.54
N GLU A 19 -3.98 13.68 -0.58
CA GLU A 19 -4.71 12.82 -1.51
C GLU A 19 -4.49 13.24 -2.96
N VAL A 20 -4.60 14.54 -3.26
CA VAL A 20 -4.38 15.08 -4.60
C VAL A 20 -2.93 14.85 -5.05
N VAL A 21 -1.96 15.13 -4.21
CA VAL A 21 -0.54 14.89 -4.47
C VAL A 21 -0.29 13.41 -4.77
N HIS A 22 -0.84 12.51 -3.95
CA HIS A 22 -0.76 11.06 -4.17
C HIS A 22 -1.32 10.65 -5.53
N ARG A 23 -2.47 11.19 -5.93
CA ARG A 23 -3.09 10.92 -7.25
C ARG A 23 -2.20 11.36 -8.41
N TYR A 24 -1.54 12.53 -8.32
CA TYR A 24 -0.60 12.98 -9.35
C TYR A 24 0.61 12.05 -9.46
N PHE A 25 1.20 11.63 -8.34
CA PHE A 25 2.29 10.65 -8.37
C PHE A 25 1.85 9.31 -8.95
N ALA A 26 0.66 8.81 -8.57
CA ALA A 26 0.11 7.57 -9.12
C ALA A 26 -0.14 7.66 -10.64
N ALA A 27 -0.67 8.79 -11.13
CA ALA A 27 -0.86 9.03 -12.56
C ALA A 27 0.49 9.06 -13.31
N SER A 28 1.49 9.74 -12.75
CA SER A 28 2.86 9.80 -13.32
C SER A 28 3.47 8.39 -13.41
N LEU A 29 3.29 7.57 -12.37
CA LEU A 29 3.75 6.19 -12.37
C LEU A 29 3.05 5.35 -13.45
N GLY A 30 1.74 5.54 -13.65
CA GLY A 30 0.97 4.92 -14.72
C GLY A 30 1.50 5.28 -16.11
N LEU A 31 1.78 6.56 -16.35
CA LEU A 31 2.38 7.03 -17.61
C LEU A 31 3.76 6.41 -17.86
N LEU A 32 4.60 6.33 -16.83
CA LEU A 32 5.91 5.68 -16.93
C LEU A 32 5.78 4.19 -17.26
N ALA A 33 4.81 3.49 -16.68
CA ALA A 33 4.58 2.08 -16.98
C ALA A 33 4.11 1.86 -18.43
N ILE A 34 3.25 2.74 -18.95
CA ILE A 34 2.84 2.73 -20.37
C ILE A 34 4.06 2.95 -21.27
N PHE A 35 4.90 3.91 -20.93
CA PHE A 35 6.12 4.21 -21.67
C PHE A 35 7.11 3.02 -21.67
N LEU A 36 7.30 2.38 -20.52
CA LEU A 36 8.12 1.19 -20.39
C LEU A 36 7.57 0.03 -21.25
N LEU A 37 6.25 -0.17 -21.25
CA LEU A 37 5.64 -1.18 -22.11
C LEU A 37 5.86 -0.88 -23.59
N PHE A 38 5.72 0.38 -24.00
CA PHE A 38 5.98 0.80 -25.38
C PHE A 38 7.42 0.48 -25.82
N ILE A 39 8.41 0.81 -24.98
CA ILE A 39 9.82 0.48 -25.26
C ILE A 39 10.01 -1.04 -25.32
N SER A 40 9.42 -1.78 -24.39
CA SER A 40 9.54 -3.24 -24.34
C SER A 40 8.99 -3.91 -25.61
N ILE A 41 7.89 -3.39 -26.15
CA ILE A 41 7.31 -3.86 -27.43
C ILE A 41 8.25 -3.52 -28.58
N LYS A 42 8.75 -2.28 -28.64
CA LYS A 42 9.66 -1.82 -29.69
C LYS A 42 10.95 -2.62 -29.76
N GLU A 43 11.53 -2.95 -28.59
CA GLU A 43 12.76 -3.72 -28.49
C GLU A 43 12.53 -5.26 -28.50
N ASN A 44 11.29 -5.69 -28.49
CA ASN A 44 10.88 -7.11 -28.35
C ASN A 44 11.51 -7.81 -27.13
N LYS A 45 11.66 -7.07 -26.02
CA LYS A 45 12.27 -7.54 -24.78
C LYS A 45 11.37 -7.21 -23.58
N HIS A 46 11.29 -8.13 -22.62
CA HIS A 46 10.58 -7.92 -21.35
C HIS A 46 9.09 -7.54 -21.46
N ILE A 47 8.43 -7.83 -22.57
CA ILE A 47 7.03 -7.46 -22.84
C ILE A 47 6.11 -7.98 -21.73
N LEU A 48 6.25 -9.26 -21.33
CA LEU A 48 5.43 -9.86 -20.28
C LEU A 48 5.60 -9.12 -18.93
N THR A 49 6.84 -8.80 -18.54
CA THR A 49 7.12 -8.09 -17.28
C THR A 49 6.50 -6.70 -17.27
N SER A 50 6.64 -5.95 -18.37
CA SER A 50 6.08 -4.60 -18.49
C SER A 50 4.55 -4.62 -18.55
N SER A 51 3.96 -5.62 -19.21
CA SER A 51 2.51 -5.81 -19.25
C SER A 51 1.93 -6.15 -17.86
N LEU A 52 2.57 -7.07 -17.13
CA LEU A 52 2.19 -7.41 -15.76
C LEU A 52 2.29 -6.21 -14.83
N LEU A 53 3.37 -5.43 -14.95
CA LEU A 53 3.55 -4.22 -14.17
C LEU A 53 2.43 -3.20 -14.43
N LEU A 54 2.10 -2.95 -15.69
CA LEU A 54 0.98 -2.06 -16.05
C LEU A 54 -0.35 -2.59 -15.51
N ALA A 55 -0.61 -3.89 -15.63
CA ALA A 55 -1.83 -4.51 -15.10
C ALA A 55 -1.95 -4.33 -13.58
N ILE A 56 -0.86 -4.50 -12.83
CA ILE A 56 -0.82 -4.26 -11.37
C ILE A 56 -1.11 -2.80 -11.07
N ILE A 57 -0.51 -1.85 -11.79
CA ILE A 57 -0.73 -0.40 -11.58
C ILE A 57 -2.18 -0.02 -11.86
N ILE A 58 -2.79 -0.57 -12.91
CA ILE A 58 -4.23 -0.35 -13.20
C ILE A 58 -5.08 -0.92 -12.04
N GLY A 59 -4.78 -2.13 -11.58
CA GLY A 59 -5.44 -2.72 -10.42
C GLY A 59 -5.31 -1.84 -9.17
N GLN A 60 -4.12 -1.28 -8.92
CA GLN A 60 -3.90 -0.34 -7.83
C GLN A 60 -4.74 0.94 -7.97
N GLY A 61 -4.92 1.46 -9.18
CA GLY A 61 -5.80 2.60 -9.45
C GLY A 61 -7.26 2.28 -9.12
N ILE A 62 -7.74 1.08 -9.48
CA ILE A 62 -9.10 0.61 -9.15
C ILE A 62 -9.26 0.50 -7.62
N PHE A 63 -8.33 -0.15 -6.93
CA PHE A 63 -8.38 -0.24 -5.46
C PHE A 63 -8.30 1.13 -4.81
N GLY A 64 -7.46 2.05 -5.32
CA GLY A 64 -7.39 3.42 -4.85
C GLY A 64 -8.72 4.17 -4.99
N TYR A 65 -9.45 3.98 -6.08
CA TYR A 65 -10.81 4.51 -6.24
C TYR A 65 -11.78 3.89 -5.22
N LEU A 66 -11.71 2.57 -5.02
CA LEU A 66 -12.58 1.85 -4.08
C LEU A 66 -12.33 2.28 -2.63
N THR A 67 -11.10 2.66 -2.25
CA THR A 67 -10.83 3.16 -0.89
C THR A 67 -11.65 4.39 -0.56
N VAL A 68 -11.85 5.29 -1.51
CA VAL A 68 -12.67 6.50 -1.35
C VAL A 68 -14.14 6.16 -1.42
N SER A 69 -14.56 5.40 -2.44
CA SER A 69 -15.98 5.07 -2.69
C SER A 69 -16.61 4.26 -1.56
N LEU A 70 -15.83 3.39 -0.91
CA LEU A 70 -16.26 2.54 0.19
C LEU A 70 -15.86 3.10 1.57
N LYS A 71 -15.66 4.43 1.65
CA LYS A 71 -15.40 5.15 2.92
C LYS A 71 -14.31 4.51 3.77
N LEU A 72 -13.17 4.17 3.16
CA LEU A 72 -12.00 3.59 3.81
C LEU A 72 -12.26 2.20 4.43
N HIS A 73 -13.06 1.37 3.75
CA HIS A 73 -13.32 0.00 4.23
C HIS A 73 -12.01 -0.75 4.52
N PRO A 74 -11.82 -1.35 5.72
CA PRO A 74 -10.54 -1.88 6.19
C PRO A 74 -9.87 -2.88 5.23
N LEU A 75 -10.64 -3.81 4.67
CA LEU A 75 -10.12 -4.82 3.74
C LEU A 75 -9.64 -4.19 2.43
N ILE A 76 -10.35 -3.20 1.90
CA ILE A 76 -9.98 -2.53 0.64
C ILE A 76 -8.71 -1.73 0.82
N VAL A 77 -8.60 -0.95 1.89
CA VAL A 77 -7.40 -0.15 2.20
C VAL A 77 -6.20 -1.06 2.43
N THR A 78 -6.37 -2.14 3.20
CA THR A 78 -5.29 -3.10 3.46
C THR A 78 -4.82 -3.78 2.17
N THR A 79 -5.76 -4.20 1.31
CA THR A 79 -5.43 -4.83 0.01
C THR A 79 -4.70 -3.85 -0.91
N HIS A 80 -5.15 -2.59 -0.98
CA HIS A 80 -4.48 -1.53 -1.74
C HIS A 80 -3.05 -1.30 -1.23
N LEU A 81 -2.84 -1.24 0.09
CA LEU A 81 -1.52 -1.09 0.69
C LEU A 81 -0.59 -2.26 0.33
N PHE A 82 -1.04 -3.51 0.46
CA PHE A 82 -0.25 -4.68 0.07
C PHE A 82 0.10 -4.67 -1.41
N GLY A 83 -0.84 -4.34 -2.27
CA GLY A 83 -0.58 -4.21 -3.69
C GLY A 83 0.44 -3.11 -4.01
N ALA A 84 0.41 -1.98 -3.31
CA ALA A 84 1.42 -0.93 -3.43
C ALA A 84 2.82 -1.42 -3.00
N MET A 85 2.90 -2.17 -1.89
CA MET A 85 4.17 -2.77 -1.43
C MET A 85 4.73 -3.77 -2.44
N ILE A 86 3.89 -4.62 -3.03
CA ILE A 86 4.28 -5.55 -4.10
C ILE A 86 4.79 -4.78 -5.32
N THR A 87 4.07 -3.76 -5.76
CA THR A 87 4.48 -2.91 -6.90
C THR A 87 5.85 -2.28 -6.65
N THR A 88 6.05 -1.68 -5.47
CA THR A 88 7.32 -1.07 -5.08
C THR A 88 8.45 -2.11 -5.05
N SER A 89 8.18 -3.30 -4.54
CA SER A 89 9.16 -4.39 -4.50
C SER A 89 9.57 -4.85 -5.90
N ILE A 90 8.62 -4.95 -6.84
CA ILE A 90 8.91 -5.28 -8.25
C ILE A 90 9.80 -4.22 -8.88
N PHE A 91 9.47 -2.93 -8.72
CA PHE A 91 10.30 -1.84 -9.23
C PHE A 91 11.70 -1.86 -8.63
N LEU A 92 11.82 -2.09 -7.33
CA LEU A 92 13.11 -2.19 -6.66
C LEU A 92 13.96 -3.34 -7.25
N VAL A 93 13.36 -4.52 -7.46
CA VAL A 93 14.06 -5.67 -8.07
C VAL A 93 14.51 -5.36 -9.49
N ILE A 94 13.67 -4.72 -10.31
CA ILE A 94 14.02 -4.31 -11.67
C ILE A 94 15.19 -3.31 -11.62
N PHE A 95 15.12 -2.32 -10.76
CA PHE A 95 16.15 -1.31 -10.57
C PHE A 95 17.50 -1.92 -10.14
N LEU A 96 17.49 -2.78 -9.10
CA LEU A 96 18.71 -3.44 -8.62
C LEU A 96 19.34 -4.33 -9.69
N ARG A 97 18.53 -5.02 -10.51
CA ARG A 97 19.03 -5.82 -11.64
C ARG A 97 19.67 -4.94 -12.72
N SER A 98 19.13 -3.74 -12.96
CA SER A 98 19.71 -2.82 -13.95
C SER A 98 21.09 -2.29 -13.54
N LEU A 99 21.34 -2.18 -12.24
CA LEU A 99 22.63 -1.75 -11.68
C LEU A 99 23.73 -2.83 -11.76
N LYS A 100 23.41 -4.05 -12.21
CA LYS A 100 24.37 -5.18 -12.33
C LYS A 100 25.18 -5.40 -11.05
N LEU A 101 24.59 -5.14 -9.88
CA LEU A 101 25.25 -5.34 -8.60
C LEU A 101 25.63 -6.81 -8.41
N GLN A 102 26.90 -7.04 -8.06
CA GLN A 102 27.39 -8.36 -7.74
C GLN A 102 26.78 -8.80 -6.41
N GLN A 103 25.83 -9.71 -6.44
CA GLN A 103 25.13 -10.17 -5.23
C GLN A 103 25.90 -11.35 -4.64
N ASN A 104 26.21 -11.25 -3.36
CA ASN A 104 26.83 -12.35 -2.62
C ASN A 104 25.76 -13.32 -2.10
N PHE A 105 25.33 -14.25 -2.96
CA PHE A 105 24.25 -15.19 -2.66
C PHE A 105 24.56 -16.17 -1.53
N GLU A 106 25.84 -16.38 -1.19
CA GLU A 106 26.22 -17.32 -0.13
C GLU A 106 25.76 -16.85 1.26
N ILE A 107 25.87 -15.54 1.54
CA ILE A 107 25.38 -14.94 2.80
C ILE A 107 23.85 -15.06 2.91
N LEU A 108 23.15 -14.85 1.80
CA LEU A 108 21.70 -14.96 1.73
C LEU A 108 21.23 -16.40 1.96
N LYS A 109 21.93 -17.37 1.38
CA LYS A 109 21.63 -18.80 1.59
C LYS A 109 21.85 -19.23 3.04
N ALA A 110 22.96 -18.81 3.66
CA ALA A 110 23.30 -19.15 5.03
C ALA A 110 22.23 -18.63 6.03
N ASN A 111 21.66 -17.44 5.78
CA ASN A 111 20.70 -16.80 6.67
C ASN A 111 19.24 -16.89 6.19
N ARG A 112 18.95 -17.78 5.26
CA ARG A 112 17.65 -17.88 4.60
C ARG A 112 16.46 -17.95 5.57
N HIS A 113 16.56 -18.73 6.62
CA HIS A 113 15.49 -18.87 7.60
C HIS A 113 15.24 -17.60 8.40
N LEU A 114 16.30 -16.92 8.81
CA LEU A 114 16.22 -15.64 9.52
C LEU A 114 15.57 -14.56 8.64
N ILE A 115 15.97 -14.50 7.37
CA ILE A 115 15.38 -13.58 6.37
C ILE A 115 13.90 -13.87 6.17
N MET A 116 13.50 -15.15 6.06
CA MET A 116 12.11 -15.55 5.91
C MET A 116 11.27 -15.18 7.13
N ILE A 117 11.78 -15.41 8.35
CA ILE A 117 11.11 -15.01 9.59
C ILE A 117 10.94 -13.49 9.61
N GLY A 118 12.00 -12.72 9.34
CA GLY A 118 11.93 -11.27 9.27
C GLY A 118 10.90 -10.77 8.25
N PHE A 119 10.85 -11.40 7.07
CA PHE A 119 9.88 -11.07 6.03
C PHE A 119 8.43 -11.32 6.47
N VAL A 120 8.16 -12.46 7.11
CA VAL A 120 6.83 -12.78 7.64
C VAL A 120 6.42 -11.79 8.74
N LEU A 121 7.34 -11.43 9.64
CA LEU A 121 7.09 -10.45 10.68
C LEU A 121 6.76 -9.06 10.12
N ILE A 122 7.47 -8.63 9.07
CA ILE A 122 7.19 -7.36 8.38
C ILE A 122 5.80 -7.37 7.74
N ILE A 123 5.42 -8.45 7.03
CA ILE A 123 4.08 -8.59 6.45
C ILE A 123 3.01 -8.50 7.53
N PHE A 124 3.20 -9.22 8.63
CA PHE A 124 2.27 -9.21 9.76
C PHE A 124 2.15 -7.81 10.39
N GLN A 125 3.28 -7.12 10.57
CA GLN A 125 3.30 -5.76 11.10
C GLN A 125 2.58 -4.76 10.18
N ILE A 126 2.78 -4.86 8.86
CA ILE A 126 2.07 -4.02 7.88
C ILE A 126 0.57 -4.27 7.95
N PHE A 127 0.16 -5.53 8.04
CA PHE A 127 -1.25 -5.90 8.18
C PHE A 127 -1.87 -5.30 9.43
N LEU A 128 -1.24 -5.49 10.60
CA LEU A 128 -1.72 -4.94 11.87
C LEU A 128 -1.79 -3.41 11.83
N GLY A 129 -0.78 -2.76 11.27
CA GLY A 129 -0.75 -1.30 11.13
C GLY A 129 -1.88 -0.76 10.26
N ALA A 130 -2.12 -1.39 9.11
CA ALA A 130 -3.22 -1.03 8.21
C ALA A 130 -4.59 -1.24 8.91
N TRP A 131 -4.75 -2.38 9.59
CA TRP A 131 -5.96 -2.71 10.33
C TRP A 131 -6.26 -1.70 11.44
N THR A 132 -5.25 -1.38 12.25
CA THR A 132 -5.36 -0.40 13.34
C THR A 132 -5.70 1.00 12.81
N SER A 133 -5.07 1.39 11.70
CA SER A 133 -5.29 2.70 11.09
C SER A 133 -6.70 2.85 10.53
N THR A 134 -7.20 1.86 9.81
CA THR A 134 -8.52 1.91 9.15
C THR A 134 -9.68 1.81 10.14
N ASN A 135 -9.45 1.20 11.29
CA ASN A 135 -10.42 1.16 12.39
C ASN A 135 -10.31 2.36 13.35
N TYR A 136 -9.48 3.37 13.01
CA TYR A 136 -9.24 4.54 13.86
C TYR A 136 -8.79 4.20 15.29
N ALA A 137 -8.28 2.99 15.50
CA ALA A 137 -7.93 2.44 16.81
C ALA A 137 -6.59 2.96 17.35
N ALA A 138 -5.79 3.66 16.54
CA ALA A 138 -4.46 4.15 16.93
C ALA A 138 -4.47 5.10 18.16
N ARG A 139 -5.60 5.76 18.43
CA ARG A 139 -5.79 6.67 19.57
C ARG A 139 -6.79 6.15 20.61
N ALA A 140 -7.21 4.90 20.49
CA ALA A 140 -8.19 4.32 21.42
C ALA A 140 -7.59 4.10 22.82
N CYS A 141 -6.28 3.83 22.89
CA CYS A 141 -5.56 3.60 24.13
C CYS A 141 -4.51 4.71 24.31
N LEU A 142 -4.81 5.71 25.13
CA LEU A 142 -3.90 6.83 25.43
C LEU A 142 -2.96 6.50 26.61
N ASP A 143 -3.35 5.56 27.47
CA ASP A 143 -2.65 5.22 28.71
C ASP A 143 -2.02 3.83 28.60
N LEU A 144 -0.72 3.75 28.38
CA LEU A 144 0.03 2.49 28.43
C LEU A 144 0.48 2.21 29.86
N PRO A 145 0.38 0.97 30.38
CA PRO A 145 -0.04 -0.29 29.72
C PRO A 145 -1.55 -0.56 29.73
N TYR A 146 -2.35 0.36 30.22
CA TYR A 146 -3.80 0.22 30.30
C TYR A 146 -4.47 0.87 29.08
N CYS A 147 -5.64 0.33 28.70
CA CYS A 147 -6.50 0.92 27.70
C CYS A 147 -7.84 1.24 28.35
N GLN A 148 -8.14 2.54 28.57
CA GLN A 148 -9.35 2.98 29.28
C GLN A 148 -9.48 2.38 30.70
N GLY A 149 -8.35 2.17 31.39
CA GLY A 149 -8.31 1.62 32.73
C GLY A 149 -8.29 0.09 32.82
N GLU A 150 -8.35 -0.63 31.70
CA GLU A 150 -8.32 -2.09 31.63
C GLU A 150 -7.07 -2.58 30.89
N LEU A 151 -6.49 -3.73 31.32
CA LEU A 151 -5.37 -4.38 30.63
C LEU A 151 -5.79 -4.97 29.27
N ILE A 152 -7.03 -5.44 29.16
CA ILE A 152 -7.63 -5.99 27.95
C ILE A 152 -8.98 -5.31 27.79
N PRO A 153 -9.11 -4.31 26.92
CA PRO A 153 -10.36 -3.62 26.69
C PRO A 153 -11.37 -4.53 25.98
N ASN A 154 -12.65 -4.30 26.24
CA ASN A 154 -13.73 -4.98 25.54
C ASN A 154 -13.70 -4.65 24.06
N THR A 155 -13.28 -5.61 23.23
CA THR A 155 -13.15 -5.45 21.78
C THR A 155 -14.33 -6.06 21.06
N ASN A 156 -14.97 -5.28 20.19
CA ASN A 156 -16.04 -5.77 19.31
C ASN A 156 -15.48 -6.15 17.95
N PHE A 157 -15.00 -7.39 17.81
CA PHE A 157 -14.42 -7.89 16.56
C PHE A 157 -15.39 -7.86 15.37
N LYS A 158 -16.71 -7.89 15.60
CA LYS A 158 -17.68 -7.86 14.49
C LYS A 158 -17.72 -6.48 13.80
N GLU A 159 -17.56 -5.40 14.55
CA GLU A 159 -17.55 -4.05 14.00
C GLU A 159 -16.22 -3.70 13.30
N ALA A 160 -15.14 -4.40 13.63
CA ALA A 160 -13.83 -4.15 13.02
C ALA A 160 -13.73 -4.60 11.53
N PHE A 161 -14.76 -5.30 11.03
CA PHE A 161 -14.81 -5.78 9.64
C PHE A 161 -15.89 -5.09 8.79
N ASN A 162 -16.66 -4.17 9.37
CA ASN A 162 -17.76 -3.48 8.68
C ASN A 162 -17.41 -2.06 8.27
#